data_05610bb39edbed447e34aba832d00a6d
#
_entry.id   05610bb39edbed447e34aba832d00a6d
#
_cell.length_a   1.000
_cell.length_b   1.000
_cell.length_c   1.000
_cell.angle_alpha   90.00
_cell.angle_beta   90.00
_cell.angle_gamma   90.00
#
_symmetry.space_group_name_H-M   'P 1'
#
loop_
_entity.id
_entity.type
_entity.pdbx_description
1 polymer ?
#
loop_
_entity_poly.entity_id
_entity_poly.type
_entity_poly.pdbx_seq_one_letter_code
_entity_poly.pdbx_strand_id
1 'polypeptide(L)'
;VEVKLKLKIGIISDTHMNKHYSRLKHILDDKLKDVDLIIHAGDYTSPEVISMIKEKSKFIGVYGNNDKSNLRSLVPEKHILTLEGYKIGICHGDGTKKQTIDNVVDTFKKDKLDIIIYGHSHKPCIFTKGKTMYLNPGSSTSKRKEPWFSYIILELNKNCPISASVNFFK
;
A
#
# COMPACT_ATOMS: atom_id res chain seq x y z
N VAL A 1 14.18 20.64 19.71
CA VAL A 1 13.93 19.29 19.17
C VAL A 1 12.48 19.28 18.72
N GLU A 2 12.25 19.27 17.41
CA GLU A 2 10.91 19.16 16.85
C GLU A 2 10.40 17.74 17.11
N VAL A 3 9.40 17.62 17.99
CA VAL A 3 8.74 16.34 18.25
C VAL A 3 7.86 16.08 17.04
N LYS A 4 8.21 15.11 16.22
CA LYS A 4 7.38 14.65 15.08
C LYS A 4 6.08 14.07 15.64
N LEU A 5 5.00 14.83 15.51
CA LEU A 5 3.72 14.51 16.13
C LEU A 5 2.94 13.38 15.41
N LYS A 6 3.33 12.99 14.18
CA LYS A 6 2.61 12.00 13.37
C LYS A 6 3.56 11.18 12.50
N LEU A 7 3.31 9.88 12.39
CA LEU A 7 3.92 9.00 11.41
C LEU A 7 3.18 9.16 10.08
N LYS A 8 3.88 9.63 9.04
CA LYS A 8 3.33 9.83 7.70
C LYS A 8 3.72 8.67 6.79
N ILE A 9 2.73 7.97 6.27
CA ILE A 9 2.90 6.76 5.48
C ILE A 9 2.36 6.99 4.07
N GLY A 10 3.19 6.74 3.06
CA GLY A 10 2.76 6.65 1.67
C GLY A 10 2.36 5.22 1.34
N ILE A 11 1.16 5.03 0.79
CA ILE A 11 0.67 3.72 0.40
C ILE A 11 0.49 3.68 -1.11
N ILE A 12 1.13 2.71 -1.76
CA ILE A 12 1.05 2.44 -3.20
C ILE A 12 0.83 0.95 -3.44
N SER A 13 0.38 0.59 -4.63
CA SER A 13 0.17 -0.79 -5.07
C SER A 13 0.14 -0.89 -6.59
N ASP A 14 0.24 -2.11 -7.10
CA ASP A 14 -0.03 -2.43 -8.50
C ASP A 14 0.80 -1.56 -9.47
N THR A 15 2.08 -1.43 -9.19
CA THR A 15 2.99 -0.62 -10.00
C THR A 15 3.28 -1.24 -11.36
N HIS A 16 3.30 -2.57 -11.48
CA HIS A 16 3.47 -3.31 -12.74
C HIS A 16 4.60 -2.77 -13.63
N MET A 17 5.77 -2.51 -13.06
CA MET A 17 6.88 -1.90 -13.77
C MET A 17 8.03 -2.89 -13.95
N ASN A 18 8.41 -3.12 -15.20
CA ASN A 18 9.57 -3.93 -15.57
C ASN A 18 10.56 -3.18 -16.46
N LYS A 19 10.22 -1.96 -16.88
CA LYS A 19 11.02 -1.04 -17.70
C LYS A 19 10.54 0.39 -17.46
N HIS A 20 11.39 1.37 -17.78
CA HIS A 20 11.03 2.79 -17.80
C HIS A 20 10.48 3.31 -16.46
N TYR A 21 11.28 3.22 -15.42
CA TYR A 21 10.91 3.58 -14.04
C TYR A 21 10.75 5.09 -13.78
N SER A 22 10.78 5.94 -14.80
CA SER A 22 10.69 7.41 -14.64
C SER A 22 9.44 7.86 -13.90
N ARG A 23 8.29 7.21 -14.14
CA ARG A 23 7.04 7.53 -13.42
C ARG A 23 7.15 7.18 -11.94
N LEU A 24 7.68 6.01 -11.60
CA LEU A 24 7.90 5.64 -10.20
C LEU A 24 8.87 6.61 -9.54
N LYS A 25 9.96 6.96 -10.21
CA LYS A 25 10.92 7.95 -9.71
C LYS A 25 10.24 9.29 -9.40
N HIS A 26 9.41 9.79 -10.32
CA HIS A 26 8.65 11.03 -10.09
C HIS A 26 7.73 10.93 -8.88
N ILE A 27 7.01 9.81 -8.70
CA ILE A 27 6.15 9.58 -7.54
C ILE A 27 6.96 9.61 -6.25
N LEU A 28 8.09 8.93 -6.20
CA LEU A 28 8.95 8.87 -5.02
C LEU A 28 9.59 10.22 -4.71
N ASP A 29 10.05 10.97 -5.72
CA ASP A 29 10.77 12.22 -5.56
C ASP A 29 9.85 13.43 -5.33
N ASP A 30 8.60 13.37 -5.75
CA ASP A 30 7.64 14.49 -5.66
C ASP A 30 6.47 14.19 -4.72
N LYS A 31 5.75 13.11 -4.96
CA LYS A 31 4.51 12.80 -4.22
C LYS A 31 4.76 12.19 -2.83
N LEU A 32 5.80 11.38 -2.71
CA LEU A 32 6.12 10.63 -1.49
C LEU A 32 7.45 11.07 -0.84
N LYS A 33 7.99 12.23 -1.21
CA LYS A 33 9.29 12.71 -0.71
C LYS A 33 9.34 12.92 0.81
N ASP A 34 8.20 13.29 1.41
CA ASP A 34 8.11 13.68 2.82
C ASP A 34 7.44 12.61 3.70
N VAL A 35 7.36 11.36 3.21
CA VAL A 35 6.82 10.26 4.02
C VAL A 35 7.92 9.56 4.82
N ASP A 36 7.55 9.02 5.96
CA ASP A 36 8.45 8.27 6.85
C ASP A 36 8.61 6.83 6.46
N LEU A 37 7.58 6.29 5.85
CA LEU A 37 7.43 4.89 5.48
C LEU A 37 6.64 4.80 4.18
N ILE A 38 7.05 3.91 3.29
CA ILE A 38 6.25 3.52 2.13
C ILE A 38 5.78 2.08 2.33
N ILE A 39 4.47 1.88 2.18
CA ILE A 39 3.85 0.56 2.13
C ILE A 39 3.44 0.25 0.70
N HIS A 40 3.82 -0.92 0.19
CA HIS A 40 3.43 -1.39 -1.13
C HIS A 40 2.64 -2.70 -1.04
N ALA A 41 1.42 -2.69 -1.54
CA ALA A 41 0.48 -3.80 -1.40
C ALA A 41 0.52 -4.82 -2.57
N GLY A 42 1.70 -5.00 -3.20
CA GLY A 42 1.93 -6.06 -4.18
C GLY A 42 1.82 -5.66 -5.65
N ASP A 43 2.17 -6.60 -6.53
CA ASP A 43 2.25 -6.44 -7.97
C ASP A 43 3.27 -5.37 -8.40
N TYR A 44 4.53 -5.60 -7.99
CA TYR A 44 5.70 -4.80 -8.42
C TYR A 44 6.09 -5.12 -9.85
N THR A 45 6.15 -6.42 -10.17
CA THR A 45 6.64 -7.10 -11.36
C THR A 45 8.16 -7.03 -11.60
N SER A 46 8.90 -6.21 -10.84
CA SER A 46 10.36 -6.13 -10.89
C SER A 46 10.96 -5.81 -9.51
N PRO A 47 12.08 -6.46 -9.11
CA PRO A 47 12.81 -6.17 -7.89
C PRO A 47 13.35 -4.73 -7.79
N GLU A 48 13.61 -4.08 -8.94
CA GLU A 48 14.08 -2.70 -9.02
C GLU A 48 13.10 -1.73 -8.38
N VAL A 49 11.79 -2.01 -8.43
CA VAL A 49 10.76 -1.20 -7.75
C VAL A 49 11.02 -1.16 -6.24
N ILE A 50 11.29 -2.31 -5.63
CA ILE A 50 11.61 -2.41 -4.20
C ILE A 50 12.90 -1.67 -3.88
N SER A 51 13.94 -1.83 -4.71
CA SER A 51 15.23 -1.16 -4.52
C SER A 51 15.08 0.36 -4.55
N MET A 52 14.36 0.90 -5.54
CA MET A 52 14.09 2.33 -5.67
C MET A 52 13.33 2.90 -4.45
N ILE A 53 12.34 2.15 -3.94
CA ILE A 53 11.60 2.59 -2.75
C ILE A 53 12.51 2.61 -1.53
N LYS A 54 13.33 1.57 -1.31
CA LYS A 54 14.26 1.47 -0.17
C LYS A 54 15.35 2.54 -0.17
N GLU A 55 15.73 3.05 -1.33
CA GLU A 55 16.67 4.18 -1.44
C GLU A 55 16.07 5.50 -0.94
N LYS A 56 14.73 5.63 -0.95
CA LYS A 56 14.04 6.88 -0.62
C LYS A 56 13.44 6.90 0.78
N SER A 57 12.97 5.76 1.28
CA SER A 57 12.23 5.69 2.53
C SER A 57 12.36 4.30 3.18
N LYS A 58 11.93 4.21 4.44
CA LYS A 58 11.63 2.89 5.02
C LYS A 58 10.55 2.20 4.19
N PHE A 59 10.62 0.89 4.10
CA PHE A 59 9.77 0.09 3.22
C PHE A 59 9.16 -1.10 3.96
N ILE A 60 7.89 -1.31 3.74
CA ILE A 60 7.16 -2.54 4.09
C ILE A 60 6.32 -2.92 2.88
N GLY A 61 6.27 -4.22 2.54
CA GLY A 61 5.46 -4.66 1.43
C GLY A 61 5.08 -6.12 1.49
N VAL A 62 4.18 -6.50 0.60
CA VAL A 62 3.74 -7.87 0.34
C VAL A 62 3.82 -8.14 -1.17
N TYR A 63 3.90 -9.40 -1.58
CA TYR A 63 3.81 -9.71 -3.01
C TYR A 63 2.36 -9.86 -3.47
N GLY A 64 2.15 -9.68 -4.77
CA GLY A 64 0.88 -9.93 -5.45
C GLY A 64 0.94 -11.14 -6.39
N ASN A 65 -0.17 -11.42 -7.06
CA ASN A 65 -0.29 -12.58 -7.96
C ASN A 65 0.61 -12.48 -9.21
N ASN A 66 0.96 -11.29 -9.65
CA ASN A 66 1.87 -11.08 -10.79
C ASN A 66 3.36 -11.07 -10.40
N ASP A 67 3.67 -11.13 -9.12
CA ASP A 67 5.05 -11.15 -8.64
C ASP A 67 5.62 -12.56 -8.71
N LYS A 68 6.78 -12.70 -9.37
CA LYS A 68 7.48 -13.97 -9.57
C LYS A 68 8.32 -14.35 -8.34
N SER A 69 8.91 -15.54 -8.36
CA SER A 69 9.69 -16.13 -7.26
C SER A 69 10.78 -15.21 -6.71
N ASN A 70 11.46 -14.44 -7.55
CA ASN A 70 12.48 -13.47 -7.15
C ASN A 70 11.92 -12.34 -6.27
N LEU A 71 10.69 -11.90 -6.49
CA LEU A 71 10.01 -10.92 -5.65
C LEU A 71 9.40 -11.56 -4.39
N ARG A 72 8.83 -12.75 -4.53
CA ARG A 72 8.25 -13.49 -3.40
C ARG A 72 9.27 -13.90 -2.34
N SER A 73 10.55 -13.98 -2.70
CA SER A 73 11.65 -14.17 -1.73
C SER A 73 12.03 -12.91 -0.97
N LEU A 74 11.64 -11.71 -1.44
CA LEU A 74 11.99 -10.42 -0.84
C LEU A 74 10.93 -9.89 0.13
N VAL A 75 9.67 -10.26 -0.09
CA VAL A 75 8.51 -9.78 0.70
C VAL A 75 7.52 -10.92 0.93
N PRO A 76 6.80 -10.93 2.07
CA PRO A 76 5.82 -11.98 2.38
C PRO A 76 4.52 -11.83 1.57
N GLU A 77 3.68 -12.86 1.61
CA GLU A 77 2.33 -12.85 1.03
C GLU A 77 1.38 -11.91 1.79
N LYS A 78 1.46 -11.93 3.11
CA LYS A 78 0.75 -11.02 4.01
C LYS A 78 1.65 -10.55 5.14
N HIS A 79 1.36 -9.39 5.68
CA HIS A 79 2.10 -8.83 6.79
C HIS A 79 1.13 -8.24 7.83
N ILE A 80 1.40 -8.51 9.11
CA ILE A 80 0.68 -7.89 10.23
C ILE A 80 1.72 -7.21 11.11
N LEU A 81 1.50 -5.92 11.40
CA LEU A 81 2.40 -5.13 12.22
C LEU A 81 1.60 -4.12 13.07
N THR A 82 2.28 -3.53 14.04
CA THR A 82 1.70 -2.45 14.85
C THR A 82 2.50 -1.16 14.64
N LEU A 83 1.81 -0.09 14.24
CA LEU A 83 2.38 1.25 14.09
C LEU A 83 1.54 2.23 14.90
N GLU A 84 2.18 3.06 15.72
CA GLU A 84 1.52 4.08 16.55
C GLU A 84 0.33 3.52 17.36
N GLY A 85 0.41 2.24 17.79
CA GLY A 85 -0.64 1.56 18.54
C GLY A 85 -1.77 0.94 17.69
N TYR A 86 -1.77 1.15 16.37
CA TYR A 86 -2.74 0.56 15.45
C TYR A 86 -2.22 -0.75 14.87
N LYS A 87 -3.04 -1.79 14.91
CA LYS A 87 -2.73 -3.10 14.32
C LYS A 87 -3.15 -3.12 12.85
N ILE A 88 -2.17 -3.26 11.97
CA ILE A 88 -2.32 -3.11 10.52
C ILE A 88 -2.06 -4.44 9.83
N GLY A 89 -2.99 -4.87 8.97
CA GLY A 89 -2.80 -5.98 8.05
C GLY A 89 -2.54 -5.48 6.63
N ILE A 90 -1.64 -6.14 5.92
CA ILE A 90 -1.33 -5.85 4.52
C ILE A 90 -1.41 -7.15 3.74
N CYS A 91 -2.13 -7.17 2.63
CA CYS A 91 -2.15 -8.25 1.65
C CYS A 91 -2.41 -7.67 0.25
N HIS A 92 -2.20 -8.46 -0.79
CA HIS A 92 -2.51 -7.97 -2.14
C HIS A 92 -4.01 -7.97 -2.43
N GLY A 93 -4.73 -9.02 -2.02
CA GLY A 93 -6.18 -9.12 -2.21
C GLY A 93 -6.59 -9.99 -3.40
N ASP A 94 -5.62 -10.64 -4.06
CA ASP A 94 -5.89 -11.70 -5.04
C ASP A 94 -6.45 -12.95 -4.36
N GLY A 95 -7.14 -13.78 -5.13
CA GLY A 95 -7.73 -15.02 -4.63
C GLY A 95 -8.82 -15.55 -5.54
N THR A 96 -9.59 -16.50 -5.04
CA THR A 96 -10.61 -17.24 -5.81
C THR A 96 -12.00 -16.60 -5.78
N LYS A 97 -12.22 -15.64 -4.87
CA LYS A 97 -13.49 -14.93 -4.75
C LYS A 97 -13.66 -13.90 -5.88
N LYS A 98 -14.93 -13.65 -6.27
CA LYS A 98 -15.25 -12.74 -7.36
C LYS A 98 -14.81 -11.30 -7.09
N GLN A 99 -14.92 -10.85 -5.83
CA GLN A 99 -14.55 -9.50 -5.44
C GLN A 99 -13.26 -9.50 -4.61
N THR A 100 -12.37 -8.55 -4.89
CA THR A 100 -11.12 -8.38 -4.15
C THR A 100 -11.36 -8.25 -2.64
N ILE A 101 -12.36 -7.49 -2.23
CA ILE A 101 -12.66 -7.29 -0.82
C ILE A 101 -13.02 -8.59 -0.09
N ASP A 102 -13.65 -9.55 -0.75
CA ASP A 102 -14.02 -10.83 -0.14
C ASP A 102 -12.76 -11.68 0.13
N ASN A 103 -11.77 -11.63 -0.77
CA ASN A 103 -10.48 -12.27 -0.56
C ASN A 103 -9.72 -11.64 0.62
N VAL A 104 -9.73 -10.31 0.70
CA VAL A 104 -9.09 -9.54 1.78
C VAL A 104 -9.70 -9.89 3.14
N VAL A 105 -11.03 -9.91 3.23
CA VAL A 105 -11.74 -10.29 4.45
C VAL A 105 -11.42 -11.73 4.85
N ASP A 106 -11.38 -12.65 3.89
CA ASP A 106 -11.05 -14.06 4.15
C ASP A 106 -9.60 -14.25 4.63
N THR A 107 -8.66 -13.48 4.07
CA THR A 107 -7.24 -13.50 4.44
C THR A 107 -7.03 -13.16 5.92
N PHE A 108 -7.81 -12.22 6.46
CA PHE A 108 -7.67 -11.72 7.83
C PHE A 108 -8.82 -12.11 8.78
N LYS A 109 -9.65 -13.08 8.41
CA LYS A 109 -10.86 -13.47 9.18
C LYS A 109 -10.61 -13.88 10.64
N LYS A 110 -9.37 -14.30 10.97
CA LYS A 110 -8.96 -14.68 12.33
C LYS A 110 -8.24 -13.56 13.07
N ASP A 111 -7.98 -12.44 12.39
CA ASP A 111 -7.18 -11.34 12.92
C ASP A 111 -8.08 -10.16 13.30
N LYS A 112 -7.82 -9.57 14.48
CA LYS A 112 -8.47 -8.32 14.90
C LYS A 112 -7.56 -7.17 14.49
N LEU A 113 -7.93 -6.46 13.43
CA LEU A 113 -7.12 -5.40 12.83
C LEU A 113 -7.87 -4.07 12.85
N ASP A 114 -7.14 -2.98 13.10
CA ASP A 114 -7.68 -1.62 13.03
C ASP A 114 -7.70 -1.11 11.59
N ILE A 115 -6.67 -1.47 10.81
CA ILE A 115 -6.48 -1.03 9.43
C ILE A 115 -6.08 -2.23 8.57
N ILE A 116 -6.66 -2.34 7.37
CA ILE A 116 -6.25 -3.30 6.35
C ILE A 116 -5.90 -2.53 5.08
N ILE A 117 -4.69 -2.77 4.56
CA ILE A 117 -4.17 -2.20 3.32
C ILE A 117 -4.11 -3.31 2.26
N TYR A 118 -4.66 -3.04 1.08
CA TYR A 118 -4.70 -4.01 -0.01
C TYR A 118 -4.65 -3.34 -1.39
N GLY A 119 -4.43 -4.11 -2.45
CA GLY A 119 -4.35 -3.63 -3.84
C GLY A 119 -5.24 -4.42 -4.79
N HIS A 120 -4.66 -4.98 -5.86
CA HIS A 120 -5.21 -5.89 -6.85
C HIS A 120 -6.30 -5.31 -7.77
N SER A 121 -7.30 -4.64 -7.23
CA SER A 121 -8.43 -4.10 -8.03
C SER A 121 -8.07 -2.89 -8.89
N HIS A 122 -6.95 -2.21 -8.60
CA HIS A 122 -6.56 -0.90 -9.13
C HIS A 122 -7.58 0.24 -8.85
N LYS A 123 -8.60 -0.02 -8.04
CA LYS A 123 -9.65 0.95 -7.70
C LYS A 123 -9.35 1.55 -6.32
N PRO A 124 -9.02 2.85 -6.26
CA PRO A 124 -8.74 3.48 -4.98
C PRO A 124 -10.01 3.59 -4.13
N CYS A 125 -9.90 3.25 -2.85
CA CYS A 125 -10.99 3.44 -1.91
C CYS A 125 -10.52 3.53 -0.47
N ILE A 126 -11.30 4.22 0.35
CA ILE A 126 -11.20 4.25 1.80
C ILE A 126 -12.62 4.04 2.35
N PHE A 127 -12.80 3.03 3.17
CA PHE A 127 -14.08 2.79 3.86
C PHE A 127 -13.86 2.07 5.18
N THR A 128 -14.90 2.05 6.02
CA THR A 128 -14.92 1.30 7.27
C THR A 128 -15.98 0.22 7.25
N LYS A 129 -15.66 -0.93 7.83
CA LYS A 129 -16.61 -2.03 8.04
C LYS A 129 -16.35 -2.62 9.43
N GLY A 130 -17.37 -2.61 10.27
CA GLY A 130 -17.19 -2.96 11.69
C GLY A 130 -16.24 -1.99 12.37
N LYS A 131 -15.17 -2.52 12.97
CA LYS A 131 -14.13 -1.73 13.65
C LYS A 131 -12.85 -1.56 12.81
N THR A 132 -12.87 -1.94 11.54
CA THR A 132 -11.70 -1.97 10.68
C THR A 132 -11.84 -0.95 9.54
N MET A 133 -10.78 -0.18 9.30
CA MET A 133 -10.64 0.71 8.14
C MET A 133 -9.93 -0.05 7.01
N TYR A 134 -10.46 0.03 5.80
CA TYR A 134 -9.92 -0.61 4.61
C TYR A 134 -9.37 0.44 3.65
N LEU A 135 -8.14 0.27 3.19
CA LEU A 135 -7.40 1.19 2.34
C LEU A 135 -6.91 0.48 1.09
N ASN A 136 -7.35 0.93 -0.08
CA ASN A 136 -6.78 0.54 -1.36
C ASN A 136 -6.27 1.80 -2.07
N PRO A 137 -4.97 1.90 -2.37
CA PRO A 137 -4.40 3.11 -2.98
C PRO A 137 -4.72 3.23 -4.49
N GLY A 138 -5.33 2.21 -5.10
CA GLY A 138 -5.37 2.11 -6.56
C GLY A 138 -4.00 1.81 -7.14
N SER A 139 -3.66 2.41 -8.28
CA SER A 139 -2.33 2.29 -8.86
C SER A 139 -1.73 3.64 -9.22
N SER A 140 -0.46 3.81 -8.88
CA SER A 140 0.30 5.03 -9.18
C SER A 140 0.92 5.02 -10.59
N THR A 141 0.97 3.87 -11.27
CA THR A 141 1.69 3.70 -12.53
C THR A 141 0.93 2.90 -13.59
N SER A 142 -0.07 2.11 -13.18
CA SER A 142 -0.85 1.21 -14.05
C SER A 142 -2.34 1.28 -13.71
N LYS A 143 -2.95 2.43 -13.97
CA LYS A 143 -4.35 2.72 -13.57
C LYS A 143 -5.42 1.89 -14.26
N ARG A 144 -5.10 1.18 -15.33
CA ARG A 144 -6.04 0.38 -16.16
C ARG A 144 -7.22 1.22 -16.64
N LYS A 145 -8.46 0.90 -16.21
CA LYS A 145 -9.70 1.59 -16.58
C LYS A 145 -9.99 2.83 -15.76
N GLU A 146 -9.24 3.05 -14.66
CA GLU A 146 -9.43 4.23 -13.83
C GLU A 146 -8.97 5.50 -14.56
N PRO A 147 -9.67 6.63 -14.42
CA PRO A 147 -9.33 7.87 -15.11
C PRO A 147 -8.02 8.51 -14.60
N TRP A 148 -7.66 8.24 -13.34
CA TRP A 148 -6.54 8.86 -12.63
C TRP A 148 -5.60 7.81 -12.04
N PHE A 149 -4.31 8.15 -11.95
CA PHE A 149 -3.39 7.48 -11.05
C PHE A 149 -3.67 7.90 -9.61
N SER A 150 -3.31 7.05 -8.65
CA SER A 150 -3.62 7.34 -7.26
C SER A 150 -2.62 6.72 -6.29
N TYR A 151 -2.57 7.29 -5.09
CA TYR A 151 -1.86 6.80 -3.90
C TYR A 151 -2.61 7.26 -2.66
N ILE A 152 -2.31 6.67 -1.52
CA ILE A 152 -2.87 7.10 -0.22
C ILE A 152 -1.76 7.71 0.63
N ILE A 153 -2.08 8.79 1.34
CA ILE A 153 -1.33 9.27 2.50
C ILE A 153 -2.12 8.89 3.75
N LEU A 154 -1.47 8.15 4.64
CA LEU A 154 -1.99 7.75 5.94
C LEU A 154 -1.14 8.41 7.02
N GLU A 155 -1.76 9.15 7.94
CA GLU A 155 -1.10 9.75 9.09
C GLU A 155 -1.59 9.09 10.37
N LEU A 156 -0.66 8.55 11.13
CA LEU A 156 -0.93 7.88 12.40
C LEU A 156 -0.26 8.62 13.56
N ASN A 157 -0.98 8.72 14.67
CA ASN A 157 -0.46 9.11 15.96
C ASN A 157 -1.34 8.46 17.03
N LYS A 158 -0.72 7.86 18.03
CA LYS A 158 -1.38 7.16 19.12
C LYS A 158 -2.49 7.98 19.83
N ASN A 159 -2.35 9.30 19.88
CA ASN A 159 -3.22 10.20 20.63
C ASN A 159 -4.08 11.12 19.74
N CYS A 160 -4.10 10.89 18.43
CA CYS A 160 -4.83 11.73 17.48
C CYS A 160 -5.73 10.90 16.56
N PRO A 161 -6.78 11.49 15.99
CA PRO A 161 -7.56 10.82 14.96
C PRO A 161 -6.68 10.37 13.79
N ILE A 162 -7.01 9.21 13.20
CA ILE A 162 -6.40 8.73 11.95
C ILE A 162 -6.78 9.69 10.81
N SER A 163 -5.80 10.08 10.02
CA SER A 163 -6.04 10.80 8.76
C SER A 163 -5.62 9.92 7.59
N ALA A 164 -6.53 9.67 6.66
CA ALA A 164 -6.24 8.94 5.44
C ALA A 164 -6.87 9.66 4.24
N SER A 165 -6.09 9.87 3.18
CA SER A 165 -6.55 10.54 1.97
C SER A 165 -6.11 9.82 0.71
N VAL A 166 -7.03 9.64 -0.25
CA VAL A 166 -6.69 9.25 -1.62
C VAL A 166 -6.27 10.49 -2.38
N ASN A 167 -5.12 10.43 -3.04
CA ASN A 167 -4.58 11.52 -3.84
C ASN A 167 -4.55 11.07 -5.31
N PHE A 168 -5.13 11.86 -6.19
CA PHE A 168 -5.24 11.58 -7.62
C PHE A 168 -4.30 12.48 -8.43
N PHE A 169 -3.76 11.93 -9.53
CA PHE A 169 -2.94 12.69 -10.47
C PHE A 169 -3.02 12.11 -11.89
N LYS A 170 -2.58 12.89 -12.90
CA LYS A 170 -2.55 12.52 -14.33
C LYS A 170 -1.24 11.88 -14.74
#